data_68d675111a47c464237fdfd7a2d7f3b5
#
_entry.id   68d675111a47c464237fdfd7a2d7f3b5
#
_cell.length_a   1.000
_cell.length_b   1.000
_cell.length_c   1.000
_cell.angle_alpha   90.00
_cell.angle_beta   90.00
_cell.angle_gamma   90.00
#
_symmetry.space_group_name_H-M   'P 1'
#
loop_
_entity.id
_entity.type
_entity.pdbx_description
1 polymer ?
#
loop_
_entity_poly.entity_id
_entity_poly.type
_entity_poly.pdbx_seq_one_letter_code
_entity_poly.pdbx_strand_id
1 'polypeptide(L)'
;IFAHLHGESIGVGQRLVEHSKVKGVGFTGSYKAGKVLYDIAQKRKEPIPVFAEMGSVNPVFILPNRLASDESLPVDLANSIQMGTGQFCTNPGLIVVSGQATSSFIDQLASEILKGEPATMVHSNISRNYENQLQNIKNQGVTIHKGSLDANCPALGVISAEEVLKNPNVLEEVFGPFSLVIQCATTEESKTIAEVLPGQLTATILGEAEELNGNKQLLATVQQKVGRLLFKGVPTGVAVSPSMNHGGPFPATTDSRFTSVGTSSIERWLRPVCLQDCPQDLLPEALKDENPLQIFRTLNKQLTKSIV
;
A
#
# COMPACT_ATOMS: atom_id res chain seq x y z
N ILE A 1 -3.11 -28.27 -9.00
CA ILE A 1 -3.98 -28.08 -10.19
C ILE A 1 -4.15 -26.58 -10.38
N PHE A 2 -3.89 -26.08 -11.59
CA PHE A 2 -3.97 -24.67 -11.97
C PHE A 2 -4.88 -24.55 -13.20
N ALA A 3 -5.70 -23.49 -13.24
CA ALA A 3 -6.50 -23.13 -14.40
C ALA A 3 -6.41 -21.61 -14.64
N HIS A 4 -6.27 -21.22 -15.90
CA HIS A 4 -6.25 -19.81 -16.32
C HIS A 4 -7.47 -19.54 -17.20
N LEU A 5 -8.26 -18.53 -16.82
CA LEU A 5 -9.42 -18.08 -17.59
C LEU A 5 -9.10 -16.75 -18.25
N HIS A 6 -9.27 -16.69 -19.57
CA HIS A 6 -9.15 -15.46 -20.33
C HIS A 6 -10.50 -14.78 -20.48
N GLY A 7 -10.52 -13.45 -20.40
CA GLY A 7 -11.72 -12.67 -20.67
C GLY A 7 -11.44 -11.17 -20.46
N GLU A 8 -11.95 -10.35 -21.32
CA GLU A 8 -11.81 -8.88 -21.24
C GLU A 8 -12.84 -8.24 -20.30
N SER A 9 -13.89 -8.99 -19.94
CA SER A 9 -14.97 -8.42 -19.14
C SER A 9 -14.75 -8.60 -17.63
N ILE A 10 -15.13 -7.60 -16.86
CA ILE A 10 -15.23 -7.63 -15.40
C ILE A 10 -16.11 -8.81 -14.93
N GLY A 11 -17.08 -9.22 -15.75
CA GLY A 11 -18.00 -10.31 -15.45
C GLY A 11 -17.34 -11.66 -15.23
N VAL A 12 -16.14 -11.93 -15.80
CA VAL A 12 -15.39 -13.19 -15.53
C VAL A 12 -15.00 -13.24 -14.06
N GLY A 13 -14.42 -12.17 -13.52
CA GLY A 13 -14.02 -12.09 -12.11
C GLY A 13 -15.23 -12.20 -11.17
N GLN A 14 -16.31 -11.52 -11.48
CA GLN A 14 -17.55 -11.56 -10.67
C GLN A 14 -18.14 -12.98 -10.62
N ARG A 15 -18.27 -13.64 -11.75
CA ARG A 15 -18.80 -15.03 -11.84
C ARG A 15 -17.92 -16.04 -11.11
N LEU A 16 -16.60 -15.85 -11.13
CA LEU A 16 -15.69 -16.68 -10.33
C LEU A 16 -15.98 -16.53 -8.83
N VAL A 17 -16.12 -15.30 -8.35
CA VAL A 17 -16.42 -15.03 -6.92
C VAL A 17 -17.80 -15.57 -6.54
N GLU A 18 -18.78 -15.50 -7.42
CA GLU A 18 -20.14 -16.05 -7.19
C GLU A 18 -20.18 -17.58 -7.16
N HIS A 19 -19.21 -18.25 -7.79
CA HIS A 19 -19.26 -19.71 -7.98
C HIS A 19 -19.12 -20.47 -6.65
N SER A 20 -20.03 -21.39 -6.36
CA SER A 20 -20.13 -22.11 -5.08
C SER A 20 -18.88 -22.91 -4.68
N LYS A 21 -18.11 -23.39 -5.64
CA LYS A 21 -16.86 -24.15 -5.41
C LYS A 21 -15.66 -23.26 -5.07
N VAL A 22 -15.72 -21.95 -5.30
CA VAL A 22 -14.67 -21.02 -4.88
C VAL A 22 -14.80 -20.81 -3.38
N LYS A 23 -13.71 -21.00 -2.63
CA LYS A 23 -13.68 -20.94 -1.16
C LYS A 23 -12.89 -19.77 -0.60
N GLY A 24 -12.24 -18.99 -1.44
CA GLY A 24 -11.52 -17.78 -1.07
C GLY A 24 -11.06 -17.03 -2.31
N VAL A 25 -10.81 -15.74 -2.20
CA VAL A 25 -10.40 -14.85 -3.28
C VAL A 25 -9.17 -14.06 -2.86
N GLY A 26 -8.11 -14.06 -3.67
CA GLY A 26 -7.01 -13.10 -3.60
C GLY A 26 -7.16 -12.12 -4.77
N PHE A 27 -7.00 -10.85 -4.49
CA PHE A 27 -7.13 -9.78 -5.48
C PHE A 27 -6.09 -8.69 -5.25
N THR A 28 -5.54 -8.15 -6.32
CA THR A 28 -4.73 -6.92 -6.29
C THR A 28 -5.23 -6.00 -7.39
N GLY A 29 -5.53 -4.74 -7.06
CA GLY A 29 -6.01 -3.75 -8.02
C GLY A 29 -6.68 -2.55 -7.35
N SER A 30 -7.51 -1.83 -8.10
CA SER A 30 -8.16 -0.62 -7.59
C SER A 30 -9.13 -0.90 -6.43
N TYR A 31 -9.27 0.08 -5.52
CA TYR A 31 -10.27 0.05 -4.45
C TYR A 31 -11.67 -0.31 -4.95
N LYS A 32 -12.10 0.34 -6.04
CA LYS A 32 -13.44 0.11 -6.62
C LYS A 32 -13.65 -1.35 -7.02
N ALA A 33 -12.66 -1.97 -7.65
CA ALA A 33 -12.76 -3.35 -8.10
C ALA A 33 -12.71 -4.33 -6.93
N GLY A 34 -11.76 -4.15 -6.00
CA GLY A 34 -11.64 -5.00 -4.81
C GLY A 34 -12.90 -4.94 -3.92
N LYS A 35 -13.46 -3.75 -3.74
CA LYS A 35 -14.70 -3.57 -2.96
C LYS A 35 -15.90 -4.29 -3.58
N VAL A 36 -16.04 -4.25 -4.90
CA VAL A 36 -17.12 -4.98 -5.60
C VAL A 36 -16.98 -6.48 -5.40
N LEU A 37 -15.76 -7.04 -5.56
CA LEU A 37 -15.53 -8.48 -5.36
C LEU A 37 -15.78 -8.90 -3.90
N TYR A 38 -15.35 -8.07 -2.95
CA TYR A 38 -15.61 -8.27 -1.53
C TYR A 38 -17.12 -8.32 -1.25
N ASP A 39 -17.89 -7.34 -1.74
CA ASP A 39 -19.33 -7.26 -1.51
C ASP A 39 -20.08 -8.45 -2.12
N ILE A 40 -19.68 -8.91 -3.31
CA ILE A 40 -20.22 -10.12 -3.93
C ILE A 40 -19.98 -11.34 -3.04
N ALA A 41 -18.73 -11.51 -2.59
CA ALA A 41 -18.33 -12.65 -1.75
C ALA A 41 -19.12 -12.71 -0.42
N GLN A 42 -19.35 -11.53 0.21
CA GLN A 42 -20.11 -11.45 1.46
C GLN A 42 -21.61 -11.70 1.28
N LYS A 43 -22.18 -11.43 0.10
CA LYS A 43 -23.61 -11.65 -0.20
C LYS A 43 -23.94 -13.09 -0.61
N ARG A 44 -22.95 -13.96 -0.76
CA ARG A 44 -23.19 -15.38 -1.10
C ARG A 44 -23.96 -16.07 0.00
N LYS A 45 -24.71 -17.15 -0.35
CA LYS A 45 -25.36 -18.04 0.62
C LYS A 45 -24.33 -18.61 1.63
N GLU A 46 -23.11 -18.91 1.17
CA GLU A 46 -21.95 -19.27 1.97
C GLU A 46 -20.89 -18.18 1.75
N PRO A 47 -20.77 -17.17 2.62
CA PRO A 47 -19.74 -16.13 2.50
C PRO A 47 -18.33 -16.72 2.49
N ILE A 48 -17.44 -16.10 1.75
CA ILE A 48 -16.03 -16.53 1.66
C ILE A 48 -15.08 -15.37 1.94
N PRO A 49 -13.86 -15.65 2.42
CA PRO A 49 -12.84 -14.63 2.61
C PRO A 49 -12.39 -14.04 1.27
N VAL A 50 -12.17 -12.73 1.28
CA VAL A 50 -11.54 -11.99 0.18
C VAL A 50 -10.36 -11.24 0.76
N PHE A 51 -9.18 -11.57 0.29
CA PHE A 51 -7.91 -10.91 0.62
C PHE A 51 -7.55 -9.98 -0.55
N ALA A 52 -8.15 -8.80 -0.53
CA ALA A 52 -7.90 -7.79 -1.55
C ALA A 52 -6.85 -6.80 -1.04
N GLU A 53 -5.83 -6.58 -1.85
CA GLU A 53 -4.91 -5.46 -1.77
C GLU A 53 -5.38 -4.41 -2.78
N MET A 54 -5.61 -3.20 -2.28
CA MET A 54 -6.25 -2.12 -3.04
C MET A 54 -5.35 -0.89 -3.10
N GLY A 55 -5.89 0.27 -3.48
CA GLY A 55 -5.14 1.50 -3.65
C GLY A 55 -4.49 2.03 -2.36
N SER A 56 -3.34 2.69 -2.53
CA SER A 56 -2.59 3.35 -1.47
C SER A 56 -1.80 4.53 -2.00
N VAL A 57 -1.81 5.67 -1.31
CA VAL A 57 -0.99 6.84 -1.67
C VAL A 57 0.40 6.81 -1.03
N ASN A 58 0.67 5.87 -0.14
CA ASN A 58 1.99 5.62 0.47
C ASN A 58 2.68 6.92 0.96
N PRO A 59 2.10 7.63 1.91
CA PRO A 59 2.54 8.97 2.27
C PRO A 59 3.99 9.00 2.78
N VAL A 60 4.73 10.01 2.35
CA VAL A 60 6.07 10.34 2.84
C VAL A 60 6.00 11.64 3.61
N PHE A 61 6.16 11.56 4.93
CA PHE A 61 6.26 12.72 5.81
C PHE A 61 7.72 13.11 5.94
N ILE A 62 8.07 14.35 5.62
CA ILE A 62 9.44 14.85 5.72
C ILE A 62 9.47 15.96 6.77
N LEU A 63 10.18 15.70 7.87
CA LEU A 63 10.30 16.65 8.96
C LEU A 63 11.28 17.80 8.62
N PRO A 64 11.14 18.98 9.24
CA PRO A 64 11.84 20.20 8.83
C PRO A 64 13.37 20.11 8.75
N ASN A 65 14.04 19.50 9.73
CA ASN A 65 15.51 19.43 9.72
C ASN A 65 16.00 18.49 8.63
N ARG A 66 15.30 17.36 8.44
CA ARG A 66 15.62 16.42 7.34
C ARG A 66 15.38 17.07 5.98
N LEU A 67 14.30 17.82 5.84
CA LEU A 67 13.98 18.56 4.62
C LEU A 67 15.08 19.59 4.28
N ALA A 68 15.65 20.24 5.29
CA ALA A 68 16.69 21.25 5.10
C ALA A 68 18.09 20.67 4.88
N SER A 69 18.37 19.45 5.34
CA SER A 69 19.73 18.88 5.36
C SER A 69 20.00 17.87 4.25
N ASP A 70 18.97 17.28 3.64
CA ASP A 70 19.13 16.21 2.66
C ASP A 70 18.90 16.70 1.23
N GLU A 71 19.98 17.10 0.57
CA GLU A 71 19.97 17.56 -0.82
C GLU A 71 19.63 16.44 -1.83
N SER A 72 19.72 15.16 -1.44
CA SER A 72 19.40 14.04 -2.34
C SER A 72 17.91 13.74 -2.43
N LEU A 73 17.10 14.18 -1.45
CA LEU A 73 15.68 13.85 -1.38
C LEU A 73 14.86 14.14 -2.65
N PRO A 74 15.02 15.29 -3.32
CA PRO A 74 14.25 15.57 -4.54
C PRO A 74 14.55 14.56 -5.65
N VAL A 75 15.82 14.17 -5.82
CA VAL A 75 16.26 13.21 -6.84
C VAL A 75 15.77 11.80 -6.50
N ASP A 76 15.94 11.37 -5.26
CA ASP A 76 15.54 10.03 -4.80
C ASP A 76 14.02 9.84 -4.92
N LEU A 77 13.24 10.85 -4.52
CA LEU A 77 11.78 10.82 -4.63
C LEU A 77 11.33 10.86 -6.09
N ALA A 78 11.92 11.71 -6.93
CA ALA A 78 11.60 11.77 -8.36
C ALA A 78 11.86 10.43 -9.05
N ASN A 79 12.99 9.78 -8.76
CA ASN A 79 13.32 8.45 -9.27
C ASN A 79 12.29 7.40 -8.80
N SER A 80 11.92 7.44 -7.53
CA SER A 80 10.93 6.52 -6.95
C SER A 80 9.55 6.70 -7.58
N ILE A 81 9.09 7.95 -7.75
CA ILE A 81 7.78 8.29 -8.35
C ILE A 81 7.70 7.83 -9.81
N GLN A 82 8.79 7.95 -10.55
CA GLN A 82 8.83 7.63 -11.97
C GLN A 82 9.13 6.16 -12.26
N MET A 83 9.61 5.40 -11.27
CA MET A 83 9.98 3.99 -11.43
C MET A 83 8.80 3.17 -11.98
N GLY A 84 9.05 2.45 -13.09
CA GLY A 84 8.00 1.64 -13.75
C GLY A 84 6.78 2.45 -14.19
N THR A 85 6.99 3.72 -14.57
CA THR A 85 5.91 4.67 -14.92
C THR A 85 4.93 4.84 -13.75
N GLY A 86 5.44 4.86 -12.52
CA GLY A 86 4.66 4.98 -11.28
C GLY A 86 3.69 3.84 -10.99
N GLN A 87 3.81 2.70 -11.69
CA GLN A 87 2.86 1.57 -11.56
C GLN A 87 3.28 0.56 -10.47
N PHE A 88 3.72 1.07 -9.33
CA PHE A 88 3.99 0.27 -8.14
C PHE A 88 2.92 0.51 -7.07
N CYS A 89 2.47 -0.55 -6.40
CA CYS A 89 1.54 -0.47 -5.28
C CYS A 89 2.09 0.37 -4.11
N THR A 90 3.40 0.52 -4.01
CA THR A 90 4.08 1.35 -3.00
C THR A 90 4.71 2.62 -3.58
N ASN A 91 4.23 3.11 -4.73
CA ASN A 91 4.65 4.40 -5.26
C ASN A 91 4.34 5.52 -4.25
N PRO A 92 5.30 6.47 -3.96
CA PRO A 92 5.04 7.60 -3.06
C PRO A 92 4.10 8.63 -3.72
N GLY A 93 2.80 8.35 -3.73
CA GLY A 93 1.78 9.21 -4.33
C GLY A 93 1.42 10.44 -3.50
N LEU A 94 1.95 10.54 -2.27
CA LEU A 94 1.72 11.67 -1.37
C LEU A 94 3.01 12.03 -0.62
N ILE A 95 3.34 13.32 -0.60
CA ILE A 95 4.47 13.86 0.18
C ILE A 95 3.95 14.98 1.06
N VAL A 96 4.19 14.89 2.37
CA VAL A 96 3.77 15.90 3.35
C VAL A 96 5.00 16.58 3.90
N VAL A 97 5.11 17.88 3.69
CA VAL A 97 6.28 18.69 4.08
C VAL A 97 5.90 19.89 4.94
N SER A 98 6.77 20.26 5.87
CA SER A 98 6.65 21.47 6.66
C SER A 98 8.02 22.09 6.91
N GLY A 99 8.05 23.40 7.18
CA GLY A 99 9.27 24.14 7.50
C GLY A 99 9.72 25.09 6.40
N GLN A 100 10.83 25.82 6.68
CA GLN A 100 11.32 26.92 5.83
C GLN A 100 11.85 26.45 4.47
N ALA A 101 12.37 25.24 4.38
CA ALA A 101 12.92 24.67 3.13
C ALA A 101 11.85 24.15 2.15
N THR A 102 10.56 24.21 2.52
CA THR A 102 9.46 23.62 1.74
C THR A 102 9.42 24.13 0.29
N SER A 103 9.48 25.45 0.06
CA SER A 103 9.40 26.00 -1.30
C SER A 103 10.58 25.57 -2.16
N SER A 104 11.80 25.63 -1.64
CA SER A 104 13.02 25.19 -2.35
C SER A 104 12.99 23.71 -2.69
N PHE A 105 12.52 22.87 -1.76
CA PHE A 105 12.34 21.44 -1.99
C PHE A 105 11.32 21.16 -3.11
N ILE A 106 10.18 21.84 -3.12
CA ILE A 106 9.15 21.67 -4.14
C ILE A 106 9.68 22.06 -5.51
N ASP A 107 10.39 23.19 -5.61
CA ASP A 107 10.98 23.66 -6.87
C ASP A 107 12.00 22.66 -7.41
N GLN A 108 12.86 22.10 -6.56
CA GLN A 108 13.83 21.07 -6.91
C GLN A 108 13.15 19.76 -7.34
N LEU A 109 12.18 19.27 -6.55
CA LEU A 109 11.42 18.05 -6.88
C LEU A 109 10.66 18.21 -8.19
N ALA A 110 10.00 19.36 -8.41
CA ALA A 110 9.33 19.65 -9.67
C ALA A 110 10.32 19.64 -10.84
N SER A 111 11.48 20.26 -10.68
CA SER A 111 12.55 20.25 -11.69
C SER A 111 13.00 18.82 -12.05
N GLU A 112 13.15 17.93 -11.04
CA GLU A 112 13.53 16.53 -11.29
C GLU A 112 12.41 15.73 -11.97
N ILE A 113 11.16 15.93 -11.54
CA ILE A 113 9.98 15.29 -12.16
C ILE A 113 9.82 15.72 -13.62
N LEU A 114 10.03 17.01 -13.92
CA LEU A 114 9.90 17.56 -15.28
C LEU A 114 10.97 17.08 -16.27
N LYS A 115 12.06 16.46 -15.80
CA LYS A 115 13.06 15.79 -16.67
C LYS A 115 12.57 14.43 -17.18
N GLY A 116 11.52 13.89 -16.58
CA GLY A 116 11.00 12.57 -16.94
C GLY A 116 10.25 12.58 -18.27
N GLU A 117 10.49 11.56 -19.07
CA GLU A 117 9.87 11.37 -20.38
C GLU A 117 8.58 10.55 -20.27
N PRO A 118 7.60 10.78 -21.14
CA PRO A 118 6.39 9.95 -21.23
C PRO A 118 6.76 8.48 -21.50
N ALA A 119 6.16 7.56 -20.75
CA ALA A 119 6.42 6.15 -20.94
C ALA A 119 5.12 5.33 -21.08
N THR A 120 5.23 4.15 -21.66
CA THR A 120 4.07 3.27 -21.88
C THR A 120 3.62 2.61 -20.58
N MET A 121 2.34 2.74 -20.27
CA MET A 121 1.70 1.99 -19.18
C MET A 121 1.30 0.58 -19.63
N VAL A 122 1.16 -0.34 -18.66
CA VAL A 122 0.83 -1.76 -18.92
C VAL A 122 -0.48 -1.93 -19.69
N HIS A 123 -1.45 -1.01 -19.48
CA HIS A 123 -2.75 -1.10 -20.13
C HIS A 123 -3.32 0.30 -20.44
N SER A 124 -3.97 0.42 -21.59
CA SER A 124 -4.58 1.70 -22.05
C SER A 124 -5.61 2.29 -21.07
N ASN A 125 -6.31 1.45 -20.30
CA ASN A 125 -7.24 1.94 -19.28
C ASN A 125 -6.51 2.62 -18.12
N ILE A 126 -5.31 2.14 -17.74
CA ILE A 126 -4.50 2.77 -16.71
C ILE A 126 -4.07 4.15 -17.18
N SER A 127 -3.56 4.25 -18.41
CA SER A 127 -3.17 5.52 -19.02
C SER A 127 -4.34 6.53 -19.04
N ARG A 128 -5.52 6.10 -19.51
CA ARG A 128 -6.70 6.95 -19.53
C ARG A 128 -7.15 7.37 -18.14
N ASN A 129 -7.12 6.46 -17.16
CA ASN A 129 -7.48 6.78 -15.79
C ASN A 129 -6.50 7.77 -15.16
N TYR A 130 -5.20 7.63 -15.42
CA TYR A 130 -4.18 8.56 -14.97
C TYR A 130 -4.48 10.00 -15.44
N GLU A 131 -4.68 10.20 -16.74
CA GLU A 131 -4.99 11.53 -17.29
C GLU A 131 -6.31 12.09 -16.74
N ASN A 132 -7.34 11.27 -16.62
CA ASN A 132 -8.62 11.69 -16.05
C ASN A 132 -8.48 12.10 -14.58
N GLN A 133 -7.70 11.37 -13.80
CA GLN A 133 -7.46 11.68 -12.38
C GLN A 133 -6.64 12.96 -12.23
N LEU A 134 -5.60 13.18 -13.06
CA LEU A 134 -4.86 14.45 -13.06
C LEU A 134 -5.78 15.64 -13.35
N GLN A 135 -6.67 15.51 -14.33
CA GLN A 135 -7.63 16.58 -14.63
C GLN A 135 -8.62 16.78 -13.46
N ASN A 136 -9.06 15.70 -12.82
CA ASN A 136 -9.99 15.77 -11.70
C ASN A 136 -9.37 16.52 -10.50
N ILE A 137 -8.16 16.18 -10.09
CA ILE A 137 -7.49 16.85 -8.95
C ILE A 137 -7.14 18.31 -9.28
N LYS A 138 -6.80 18.63 -10.55
CA LYS A 138 -6.62 20.00 -11.01
C LYS A 138 -7.90 20.82 -10.85
N ASN A 139 -9.05 20.24 -11.19
CA ASN A 139 -10.36 20.89 -11.00
C ASN A 139 -10.72 21.08 -9.51
N GLN A 140 -10.05 20.36 -8.60
CA GLN A 140 -10.19 20.49 -7.16
C GLN A 140 -9.19 21.48 -6.52
N GLY A 141 -8.48 22.27 -7.32
CA GLY A 141 -7.60 23.33 -6.85
C GLY A 141 -6.13 22.95 -6.71
N VAL A 142 -5.74 21.72 -7.08
CA VAL A 142 -4.32 21.31 -7.06
C VAL A 142 -3.56 22.00 -8.19
N THR A 143 -2.44 22.64 -7.87
CA THR A 143 -1.49 23.16 -8.86
C THR A 143 -0.70 21.99 -9.44
N ILE A 144 -0.75 21.80 -10.76
CA ILE A 144 -0.06 20.68 -11.44
C ILE A 144 1.15 21.18 -12.21
N HIS A 145 2.31 20.61 -11.93
CA HIS A 145 3.54 20.71 -12.71
C HIS A 145 3.65 19.47 -13.58
N LYS A 146 3.65 19.62 -14.90
CA LYS A 146 3.76 18.55 -15.89
C LYS A 146 4.64 19.02 -17.04
N GLY A 147 5.64 18.23 -17.44
CA GLY A 147 6.66 18.65 -18.40
C GLY A 147 6.14 18.77 -19.83
N SER A 148 5.12 17.99 -20.20
CA SER A 148 4.53 17.94 -21.54
C SER A 148 3.03 17.67 -21.43
N LEU A 149 2.28 17.98 -22.50
CA LEU A 149 0.87 17.60 -22.64
C LEU A 149 0.70 16.14 -23.08
N ASP A 150 1.80 15.44 -23.35
CA ASP A 150 1.75 14.05 -23.76
C ASP A 150 1.18 13.16 -22.65
N ALA A 151 0.51 12.09 -23.05
CA ALA A 151 -0.06 11.13 -22.13
C ALA A 151 1.05 10.41 -21.33
N ASN A 152 0.76 10.08 -20.08
CA ASN A 152 1.67 9.38 -19.16
C ASN A 152 2.96 10.16 -18.79
N CYS A 153 3.02 11.44 -19.07
CA CYS A 153 4.12 12.28 -18.64
C CYS A 153 4.12 12.39 -17.11
N PRO A 154 5.28 12.29 -16.45
CA PRO A 154 5.36 12.49 -15.01
C PRO A 154 4.81 13.85 -14.57
N ALA A 155 4.16 13.90 -13.41
CA ALA A 155 3.56 15.12 -12.91
C ALA A 155 3.68 15.22 -11.38
N LEU A 156 3.74 16.48 -10.89
CA LEU A 156 3.73 16.81 -9.47
C LEU A 156 2.55 17.73 -9.19
N GLY A 157 1.71 17.34 -8.23
CA GLY A 157 0.67 18.21 -7.66
C GLY A 157 1.18 18.96 -6.43
N VAL A 158 0.72 20.18 -6.23
CA VAL A 158 1.02 20.97 -5.02
C VAL A 158 -0.26 21.58 -4.49
N ILE A 159 -0.48 21.46 -3.18
CA ILE A 159 -1.66 22.00 -2.48
C ILE A 159 -1.31 22.32 -1.03
N SER A 160 -2.02 23.24 -0.41
CA SER A 160 -1.87 23.54 1.02
C SER A 160 -2.61 22.52 1.91
N ALA A 161 -2.14 22.32 3.14
CA ALA A 161 -2.86 21.48 4.11
C ALA A 161 -4.27 22.01 4.39
N GLU A 162 -4.46 23.32 4.43
CA GLU A 162 -5.78 23.93 4.64
C GLU A 162 -6.79 23.52 3.56
N GLU A 163 -6.37 23.52 2.30
CA GLU A 163 -7.24 23.12 1.18
C GLU A 163 -7.55 21.63 1.19
N VAL A 164 -6.57 20.79 1.53
CA VAL A 164 -6.79 19.35 1.73
C VAL A 164 -7.82 19.08 2.82
N LEU A 165 -7.72 19.78 3.96
CA LEU A 165 -8.68 19.61 5.06
C LEU A 165 -10.09 20.08 4.72
N LYS A 166 -10.24 21.04 3.80
CA LYS A 166 -11.55 21.44 3.25
C LYS A 166 -12.12 20.43 2.26
N ASN A 167 -11.25 19.77 1.50
CA ASN A 167 -11.63 18.77 0.49
C ASN A 167 -10.69 17.54 0.51
N PRO A 168 -10.92 16.58 1.42
CA PRO A 168 -10.08 15.38 1.50
C PRO A 168 -10.10 14.46 0.25
N ASN A 169 -11.02 14.67 -0.69
CA ASN A 169 -11.09 13.86 -1.91
C ASN A 169 -9.84 14.02 -2.81
N VAL A 170 -9.05 15.09 -2.62
CA VAL A 170 -7.76 15.26 -3.31
C VAL A 170 -6.71 14.21 -2.88
N LEU A 171 -6.95 13.48 -1.79
CA LEU A 171 -6.10 12.40 -1.30
C LEU A 171 -6.37 11.05 -1.98
N GLU A 172 -7.30 10.98 -2.93
CA GLU A 172 -7.50 9.77 -3.72
C GLU A 172 -6.25 9.44 -4.55
N GLU A 173 -5.95 8.15 -4.68
CA GLU A 173 -4.79 7.66 -5.42
C GLU A 173 -4.88 8.05 -6.90
N VAL A 174 -3.82 8.66 -7.41
CA VAL A 174 -3.58 8.85 -8.86
C VAL A 174 -2.53 7.83 -9.30
N PHE A 175 -3.00 6.70 -9.84
CA PHE A 175 -2.11 5.58 -10.19
C PHE A 175 -1.32 5.87 -11.47
N GLY A 176 -0.02 6.16 -11.30
CA GLY A 176 0.89 6.55 -12.38
C GLY A 176 2.09 7.34 -11.83
N PRO A 177 2.91 7.95 -12.70
CA PRO A 177 4.10 8.71 -12.31
C PRO A 177 3.73 10.09 -11.74
N PHE A 178 3.06 10.07 -10.59
CA PHE A 178 2.50 11.25 -9.92
C PHE A 178 2.75 11.21 -8.42
N SER A 179 2.95 12.38 -7.84
CA SER A 179 2.87 12.58 -6.39
C SER A 179 2.20 13.92 -6.09
N LEU A 180 1.42 13.97 -5.02
CA LEU A 180 0.83 15.19 -4.48
C LEU A 180 1.69 15.68 -3.31
N VAL A 181 2.21 16.90 -3.37
CA VAL A 181 2.88 17.55 -2.24
C VAL A 181 1.88 18.39 -1.46
N ILE A 182 1.75 18.08 -0.17
CA ILE A 182 0.98 18.89 0.78
C ILE A 182 1.93 19.79 1.55
N GLN A 183 1.75 21.09 1.39
CA GLN A 183 2.47 22.11 2.13
C GLN A 183 1.78 22.37 3.47
N CYS A 184 2.44 22.00 4.56
CA CYS A 184 2.01 22.30 5.92
C CYS A 184 2.77 23.51 6.47
N ALA A 185 2.09 24.42 7.14
CA ALA A 185 2.73 25.54 7.84
C ALA A 185 3.48 25.06 9.08
N THR A 186 3.00 23.99 9.71
CA THR A 186 3.56 23.42 10.94
C THR A 186 3.58 21.89 10.90
N THR A 187 4.39 21.27 11.76
CA THR A 187 4.38 19.82 11.95
C THR A 187 3.05 19.31 12.54
N GLU A 188 2.34 20.16 13.30
CA GLU A 188 1.00 19.80 13.82
C GLU A 188 -0.03 19.66 12.68
N GLU A 189 0.06 20.50 11.64
CA GLU A 189 -0.75 20.30 10.43
C GLU A 189 -0.40 18.98 9.72
N SER A 190 0.89 18.60 9.67
CA SER A 190 1.29 17.30 9.12
C SER A 190 0.64 16.12 9.88
N LYS A 191 0.51 16.24 11.20
CA LYS A 191 -0.20 15.28 12.04
C LYS A 191 -1.70 15.27 11.71
N THR A 192 -2.33 16.43 11.55
CA THR A 192 -3.75 16.52 11.16
C THR A 192 -3.99 15.88 9.79
N ILE A 193 -3.08 16.06 8.84
CA ILE A 193 -3.12 15.34 7.55
C ILE A 193 -3.04 13.82 7.77
N ALA A 194 -2.13 13.35 8.65
CA ALA A 194 -2.03 11.92 8.95
C ALA A 194 -3.33 11.36 9.57
N GLU A 195 -4.05 12.13 10.37
CA GLU A 195 -5.32 11.73 11.00
C GLU A 195 -6.44 11.50 9.98
N VAL A 196 -6.52 12.36 8.95
CA VAL A 196 -7.57 12.24 7.91
C VAL A 196 -7.25 11.20 6.83
N LEU A 197 -6.01 10.71 6.74
CA LEU A 197 -5.66 9.65 5.80
C LEU A 197 -6.41 8.35 6.13
N PRO A 198 -6.94 7.66 5.13
CA PRO A 198 -7.44 6.29 5.31
C PRO A 198 -6.26 5.30 5.51
N GLY A 199 -6.57 4.02 5.66
CA GLY A 199 -5.54 2.97 5.72
C GLY A 199 -4.69 2.92 4.45
N GLN A 200 -3.38 2.69 4.61
CA GLN A 200 -2.36 2.69 3.56
C GLN A 200 -1.54 1.39 3.63
N LEU A 201 -0.87 1.02 2.54
CA LEU A 201 0.10 -0.08 2.54
C LEU A 201 1.37 0.32 3.28
N THR A 202 1.92 1.48 2.95
CA THR A 202 3.13 1.99 3.60
C THR A 202 2.99 3.46 3.98
N ALA A 203 3.83 3.88 4.92
CA ALA A 203 4.23 5.29 5.05
C ALA A 203 5.72 5.36 5.33
N THR A 204 6.30 6.51 5.01
CA THR A 204 7.68 6.84 5.36
C THR A 204 7.67 8.11 6.21
N ILE A 205 8.43 8.13 7.30
CA ILE A 205 8.65 9.35 8.09
C ILE A 205 10.16 9.62 8.10
N LEU A 206 10.58 10.64 7.38
CA LEU A 206 11.96 11.08 7.28
C LEU A 206 12.21 12.21 8.27
N GLY A 207 13.13 12.00 9.18
CA GLY A 207 13.49 12.97 10.21
C GLY A 207 14.78 12.59 10.90
N GLU A 208 15.45 13.57 11.50
CA GLU A 208 16.58 13.33 12.38
C GLU A 208 16.08 12.71 13.72
N ALA A 209 16.98 12.02 14.44
CA ALA A 209 16.59 11.28 15.65
C ALA A 209 15.86 12.13 16.70
N GLU A 210 16.28 13.38 16.89
CA GLU A 210 15.66 14.31 17.82
C GLU A 210 14.26 14.75 17.35
N GLU A 211 14.09 15.00 16.03
CA GLU A 211 12.80 15.33 15.45
C GLU A 211 11.80 14.20 15.59
N LEU A 212 12.23 12.97 15.28
CA LEU A 212 11.40 11.77 15.44
C LEU A 212 10.96 11.60 16.90
N ASN A 213 11.87 11.80 17.85
CA ASN A 213 11.55 11.76 19.28
C ASN A 213 10.59 12.87 19.73
N GLY A 214 10.68 14.07 19.12
CA GLY A 214 9.78 15.19 19.36
C GLY A 214 8.38 14.97 18.77
N ASN A 215 8.24 14.11 17.75
CA ASN A 215 7.00 13.91 16.99
C ASN A 215 6.33 12.55 17.24
N LYS A 216 6.40 12.02 18.47
CA LYS A 216 5.85 10.70 18.84
C LYS A 216 4.36 10.57 18.53
N GLN A 217 3.58 11.63 18.60
CA GLN A 217 2.16 11.58 18.26
C GLN A 217 1.94 11.37 16.76
N LEU A 218 2.69 12.06 15.89
CA LEU A 218 2.65 11.81 14.45
C LEU A 218 3.02 10.35 14.15
N LEU A 219 4.10 9.85 14.76
CA LEU A 219 4.52 8.45 14.59
C LEU A 219 3.41 7.48 15.00
N ALA A 220 2.79 7.68 16.16
CA ALA A 220 1.71 6.83 16.66
C ALA A 220 0.48 6.87 15.74
N THR A 221 0.11 8.06 15.22
CA THR A 221 -1.00 8.21 14.28
C THR A 221 -0.72 7.48 12.98
N VAL A 222 0.45 7.68 12.37
CA VAL A 222 0.83 7.05 11.10
C VAL A 222 0.93 5.52 11.27
N GLN A 223 1.49 5.03 12.38
CA GLN A 223 1.59 3.59 12.66
C GLN A 223 0.24 2.88 12.63
N GLN A 224 -0.83 3.53 13.05
CA GLN A 224 -2.18 2.96 13.01
C GLN A 224 -2.79 2.92 11.60
N LYS A 225 -2.20 3.64 10.66
CA LYS A 225 -2.71 3.80 9.30
C LYS A 225 -2.04 2.87 8.28
N VAL A 226 -0.94 2.19 8.64
CA VAL A 226 -0.10 1.49 7.67
C VAL A 226 0.20 0.05 8.06
N GLY A 227 0.50 -0.77 7.06
CA GLY A 227 1.06 -2.10 7.28
C GLY A 227 2.58 -2.10 7.42
N ARG A 228 3.27 -1.11 6.81
CA ARG A 228 4.73 -0.96 6.86
C ARG A 228 5.10 0.50 7.06
N LEU A 229 5.85 0.80 8.12
CA LEU A 229 6.36 2.13 8.42
C LEU A 229 7.89 2.16 8.18
N LEU A 230 8.35 3.08 7.36
CA LEU A 230 9.75 3.29 7.03
C LEU A 230 10.29 4.57 7.70
N PHE A 231 11.56 4.53 8.08
CA PHE A 231 12.27 5.68 8.66
C PHE A 231 13.48 6.10 7.81
N LYS A 232 13.70 5.44 6.67
CA LYS A 232 14.82 5.72 5.75
C LYS A 232 14.47 5.28 4.33
N GLY A 233 14.97 6.01 3.34
CA GLY A 233 14.81 5.69 1.93
C GLY A 233 13.42 6.01 1.40
N VAL A 234 13.06 5.39 0.29
CA VAL A 234 11.78 5.56 -0.41
C VAL A 234 10.93 4.31 -0.30
N PRO A 235 9.59 4.41 -0.35
CA PRO A 235 8.72 3.26 -0.12
C PRO A 235 8.68 2.26 -1.29
N THR A 236 9.05 2.67 -2.50
CA THR A 236 8.95 1.85 -3.71
C THR A 236 9.89 0.65 -3.64
N GLY A 237 9.33 -0.52 -3.93
CA GLY A 237 10.02 -1.80 -3.81
C GLY A 237 9.86 -2.46 -2.44
N VAL A 238 9.95 -3.79 -2.44
CA VAL A 238 9.73 -4.63 -1.26
C VAL A 238 10.82 -5.69 -1.19
N ALA A 239 11.59 -5.71 -0.11
CA ALA A 239 12.49 -6.82 0.18
C ALA A 239 11.69 -7.96 0.83
N VAL A 240 11.57 -9.10 0.15
CA VAL A 240 10.86 -10.26 0.68
C VAL A 240 11.69 -10.90 1.79
N SER A 241 11.18 -10.90 3.01
CA SER A 241 11.81 -11.49 4.20
C SER A 241 10.73 -12.10 5.11
N PRO A 242 11.10 -12.94 6.08
CA PRO A 242 10.14 -13.50 7.05
C PRO A 242 9.37 -12.45 7.84
N SER A 243 9.96 -11.28 8.08
CA SER A 243 9.34 -10.16 8.81
C SER A 243 8.57 -9.19 7.91
N MET A 244 8.51 -9.44 6.60
CA MET A 244 7.80 -8.58 5.66
C MET A 244 6.31 -8.59 5.95
N ASN A 245 5.74 -7.39 6.06
CA ASN A 245 4.30 -7.17 6.01
C ASN A 245 3.96 -6.25 4.84
N HIS A 246 3.36 -6.80 3.80
CA HIS A 246 2.79 -6.05 2.68
C HIS A 246 1.26 -6.18 2.76
N GLY A 247 0.66 -5.21 3.39
CA GLY A 247 -0.74 -5.15 3.74
C GLY A 247 -1.03 -3.79 4.39
N GLY A 248 -2.11 -3.69 5.15
CA GLY A 248 -2.45 -2.46 5.87
C GLY A 248 -3.92 -2.42 6.24
N PRO A 249 -4.35 -1.42 7.02
CA PRO A 249 -5.75 -1.24 7.38
C PRO A 249 -6.62 -0.93 6.15
N PHE A 250 -7.91 -1.18 6.28
CA PHE A 250 -8.88 -0.76 5.24
C PHE A 250 -8.79 0.76 5.01
N PRO A 251 -8.83 1.24 3.75
CA PRO A 251 -9.15 0.53 2.51
C PRO A 251 -7.94 -0.06 1.76
N ALA A 252 -6.72 0.03 2.29
CA ALA A 252 -5.55 -0.55 1.60
C ALA A 252 -5.69 -2.07 1.43
N THR A 253 -6.24 -2.76 2.42
CA THR A 253 -6.61 -4.18 2.31
C THR A 253 -7.96 -4.47 2.94
N THR A 254 -8.56 -5.61 2.59
CA THR A 254 -9.80 -6.09 3.22
C THR A 254 -9.55 -6.83 4.54
N ASP A 255 -8.31 -7.27 4.79
CA ASP A 255 -7.92 -7.93 6.05
C ASP A 255 -6.47 -7.59 6.41
N SER A 256 -6.31 -6.73 7.42
CA SER A 256 -5.01 -6.22 7.88
C SER A 256 -4.16 -7.23 8.67
N ARG A 257 -4.69 -8.41 8.98
CA ARG A 257 -3.99 -9.44 9.74
C ARG A 257 -2.97 -10.22 8.94
N PHE A 258 -3.03 -10.12 7.60
CA PHE A 258 -2.22 -10.92 6.70
C PHE A 258 -1.39 -10.06 5.75
N THR A 259 -0.21 -10.57 5.44
CA THR A 259 0.62 -10.03 4.36
C THR A 259 0.22 -10.66 3.01
N SER A 260 0.28 -9.89 1.92
CA SER A 260 0.06 -10.39 0.56
C SER A 260 1.32 -10.97 -0.07
N VAL A 261 2.50 -10.68 0.50
CA VAL A 261 3.82 -11.05 -0.03
C VAL A 261 4.63 -11.75 1.05
N GLY A 262 5.56 -12.62 0.64
CA GLY A 262 6.47 -13.34 1.53
C GLY A 262 5.95 -14.71 1.94
N THR A 263 6.73 -15.41 2.76
CA THR A 263 6.44 -16.78 3.18
C THR A 263 5.16 -16.90 4.01
N SER A 264 4.87 -15.90 4.84
CA SER A 264 3.67 -15.86 5.67
C SER A 264 2.38 -15.54 4.87
N SER A 265 2.48 -15.20 3.60
CA SER A 265 1.29 -14.94 2.77
C SER A 265 0.37 -16.16 2.60
N ILE A 266 0.89 -17.37 2.83
CA ILE A 266 0.10 -18.60 2.82
C ILE A 266 -0.92 -18.65 3.97
N GLU A 267 -0.64 -17.99 5.11
CA GLU A 267 -1.46 -18.08 6.32
C GLU A 267 -2.90 -17.61 6.09
N ARG A 268 -3.11 -16.66 5.20
CA ARG A 268 -4.45 -16.17 4.83
C ARG A 268 -5.36 -17.23 4.20
N TRP A 269 -4.78 -18.32 3.68
CA TRP A 269 -5.49 -19.43 3.04
C TRP A 269 -5.70 -20.62 3.96
N LEU A 270 -5.16 -20.55 5.16
CA LEU A 270 -5.22 -21.63 6.14
C LEU A 270 -6.37 -21.38 7.12
N ARG A 271 -6.91 -22.47 7.65
CA ARG A 271 -7.79 -22.43 8.82
C ARG A 271 -7.37 -23.49 9.83
N PRO A 272 -7.46 -23.21 11.13
CA PRO A 272 -7.19 -24.21 12.13
C PRO A 272 -8.25 -25.33 12.12
N VAL A 273 -7.82 -26.55 12.39
CA VAL A 273 -8.67 -27.71 12.63
C VAL A 273 -8.19 -28.38 13.91
N CYS A 274 -9.10 -28.60 14.84
CA CYS A 274 -8.82 -29.39 16.04
C CYS A 274 -9.22 -30.85 15.78
N LEU A 275 -8.32 -31.78 16.06
CA LEU A 275 -8.57 -33.22 16.08
C LEU A 275 -8.54 -33.67 17.53
N GLN A 276 -9.69 -33.93 18.11
CA GLN A 276 -9.82 -34.38 19.50
C GLN A 276 -10.06 -35.90 19.53
N ASP A 277 -9.32 -36.60 20.41
CA ASP A 277 -9.42 -38.06 20.59
C ASP A 277 -9.28 -38.86 19.27
N CYS A 278 -8.51 -38.33 18.35
CA CYS A 278 -8.31 -38.95 17.04
C CYS A 278 -7.35 -40.15 17.15
N PRO A 279 -7.74 -41.32 16.66
CA PRO A 279 -6.83 -42.47 16.59
C PRO A 279 -5.55 -42.12 15.82
N GLN A 280 -4.39 -42.63 16.29
CA GLN A 280 -3.08 -42.32 15.67
C GLN A 280 -3.00 -42.67 14.19
N ASP A 281 -3.66 -43.74 13.76
CA ASP A 281 -3.68 -44.18 12.37
C ASP A 281 -4.40 -43.21 11.41
N LEU A 282 -5.32 -42.40 11.97
CA LEU A 282 -6.09 -41.42 11.21
C LEU A 282 -5.46 -40.03 11.25
N LEU A 283 -4.48 -39.80 12.09
CA LEU A 283 -3.77 -38.51 12.16
C LEU A 283 -2.88 -38.31 10.93
N PRO A 284 -2.83 -37.07 10.40
CA PRO A 284 -1.77 -36.68 9.47
C PRO A 284 -0.39 -36.97 10.07
N GLU A 285 0.58 -37.34 9.26
CA GLU A 285 1.95 -37.71 9.73
C GLU A 285 2.59 -36.61 10.59
N ALA A 286 2.32 -35.33 10.25
CA ALA A 286 2.81 -34.18 10.99
C ALA A 286 2.28 -34.10 12.45
N LEU A 287 1.17 -34.78 12.76
CA LEU A 287 0.51 -34.73 14.06
C LEU A 287 0.64 -36.05 14.86
N LYS A 288 1.19 -37.11 14.26
CA LYS A 288 1.40 -38.38 14.97
C LYS A 288 2.39 -38.23 16.12
N ASP A 289 2.14 -38.93 17.22
CA ASP A 289 2.96 -38.86 18.41
C ASP A 289 4.43 -39.22 18.14
N GLU A 290 4.67 -40.19 17.28
CA GLU A 290 6.00 -40.68 16.86
C GLU A 290 6.82 -39.65 16.05
N ASN A 291 6.19 -38.55 15.55
CA ASN A 291 6.83 -37.54 14.68
C ASN A 291 7.64 -38.16 13.52
N PRO A 292 7.01 -38.95 12.64
CA PRO A 292 7.71 -39.66 11.57
C PRO A 292 8.43 -38.71 10.59
N LEU A 293 7.96 -37.47 10.46
CA LEU A 293 8.56 -36.43 9.61
C LEU A 293 9.75 -35.72 10.27
N GLN A 294 10.04 -35.97 11.56
CA GLN A 294 11.10 -35.34 12.35
C GLN A 294 11.05 -33.80 12.29
N ILE A 295 9.87 -33.24 12.19
CA ILE A 295 9.64 -31.79 12.11
C ILE A 295 9.53 -31.17 13.50
N PHE A 296 9.86 -29.87 13.60
CA PHE A 296 9.52 -29.09 14.78
C PHE A 296 8.01 -28.91 14.86
N ARG A 297 7.46 -29.12 16.05
CA ARG A 297 6.06 -28.94 16.39
C ARG A 297 5.90 -28.38 17.80
N THR A 298 4.78 -27.81 18.11
CA THR A 298 4.50 -27.30 19.46
C THR A 298 3.77 -28.36 20.26
N LEU A 299 4.39 -28.87 21.32
CA LEU A 299 3.77 -29.74 22.31
C LEU A 299 3.66 -28.97 23.61
N ASN A 300 2.45 -28.85 24.18
CA ASN A 300 2.21 -28.14 25.43
C ASN A 300 2.89 -26.75 25.49
N LYS A 301 2.80 -25.98 24.39
CA LYS A 301 3.41 -24.65 24.20
C LYS A 301 4.95 -24.64 24.05
N GLN A 302 5.59 -25.79 23.99
CA GLN A 302 7.03 -25.91 23.77
C GLN A 302 7.32 -26.36 22.33
N LEU A 303 8.23 -25.66 21.66
CA LEU A 303 8.70 -26.05 20.34
C LEU A 303 9.70 -27.18 20.47
N THR A 304 9.43 -28.35 19.90
CA THR A 304 10.24 -29.57 20.05
C THR A 304 10.13 -30.48 18.83
N LYS A 305 11.10 -31.41 18.73
CA LYS A 305 11.03 -32.56 17.81
C LYS A 305 10.71 -33.88 18.55
N SER A 306 10.48 -33.79 19.83
CA SER A 306 10.24 -35.00 20.64
C SER A 306 9.02 -35.78 20.18
N ILE A 307 9.07 -37.09 20.38
CA ILE A 307 7.91 -37.97 20.37
C ILE A 307 7.08 -37.73 21.63
N VAL A 308 5.81 -38.04 21.61
CA VAL A 308 4.87 -37.92 22.75
C VAL A 308 4.77 -39.26 23.47
#